data_50f4011b873aa146d372d2efa1037dad
#
_entry.id   50f4011b873aa146d372d2efa1037dad
#
_cell.length_a   1.000
_cell.length_b   1.000
_cell.length_c   1.000
_cell.angle_alpha   90.00
_cell.angle_beta   90.00
_cell.angle_gamma   90.00
#
_symmetry.space_group_name_H-M   'P 1'
#
loop_
_entity.id
_entity.type
_entity.pdbx_description
1 polymer ?
#
loop_
_entity_poly.entity_id
_entity_poly.type
_entity_poly.pdbx_seq_one_letter_code
_entity_poly.pdbx_strand_id
1 'polypeptide(L)'
;NLLHKLNIMAGLRADYSSEYGIFLTPRVHAKWEIIHGLTWRASAGKGYRTPMPLAENNFMLASSRKMVIPDRLKQEEAINVGTSLNALIPLGEREVSLTVDFYRTNFLEQVVRDVDSSTDKVVFSDLEGTSFSNAFQAELLYEIFKGFTVNAAYRSNVVKQTISGQLREMPLTSRYKGLLSMSYATRMKKWQFDLTSQFNGGGRMPDPDALNPLWSTEFKPFTVVNAQVTKNFKRWSFYAGAENLLNFMMDNPVIGAADPWGKDFDGTMIWGPVHGRKIYAGLRFTINDYN
;
A
#
# COMPACT_ATOMS: atom_id res chain seq x y z
N ASN A 1 12.43 10.11 -36.26
CA ASN A 1 13.33 9.00 -35.89
C ASN A 1 12.90 8.47 -34.51
N LEU A 2 12.12 7.38 -34.46
CA LEU A 2 11.52 6.80 -33.24
C LEU A 2 12.58 6.38 -32.20
N LEU A 3 13.76 6.03 -32.62
CA LEU A 3 14.85 5.54 -31.75
C LEU A 3 15.49 6.63 -30.86
N HIS A 4 15.40 7.93 -31.23
CA HIS A 4 15.94 9.01 -30.40
C HIS A 4 15.20 9.26 -29.10
N LYS A 5 14.00 8.68 -28.95
CA LYS A 5 13.16 8.81 -27.76
C LYS A 5 13.12 7.56 -26.88
N LEU A 6 13.87 6.52 -27.27
CA LEU A 6 13.99 5.27 -26.51
C LEU A 6 15.29 5.30 -25.70
N ASN A 7 15.16 5.16 -24.39
CA ASN A 7 16.26 5.01 -23.45
C ASN A 7 16.19 3.61 -22.83
N ILE A 8 17.28 2.87 -22.89
CA ILE A 8 17.42 1.56 -22.25
C ILE A 8 18.58 1.64 -21.28
N MET A 9 18.35 1.17 -20.06
CA MET A 9 19.36 1.05 -19.02
C MET A 9 19.41 -0.39 -18.53
N ALA A 10 20.58 -1.00 -18.56
CA ALA A 10 20.84 -2.30 -17.96
C ALA A 10 21.85 -2.15 -16.83
N GLY A 11 21.68 -2.90 -15.78
CA GLY A 11 22.56 -2.88 -14.62
C GLY A 11 22.72 -4.28 -14.03
N LEU A 12 23.90 -4.53 -13.49
CA LEU A 12 24.23 -5.72 -12.73
C LEU A 12 24.93 -5.31 -11.44
N ARG A 13 24.46 -5.79 -10.30
CA ARG A 13 25.10 -5.61 -9.01
C ARG A 13 25.41 -6.98 -8.40
N ALA A 14 26.59 -7.12 -7.84
CA ALA A 14 26.98 -8.26 -7.04
C ALA A 14 27.06 -7.81 -5.57
N ASP A 15 26.43 -8.56 -4.70
CA ASP A 15 26.48 -8.34 -3.25
C ASP A 15 27.02 -9.60 -2.57
N TYR A 16 27.64 -9.43 -1.42
CA TYR A 16 28.13 -10.52 -0.58
C TYR A 16 27.50 -10.43 0.81
N SER A 17 27.01 -11.55 1.27
CA SER A 17 26.55 -11.73 2.65
C SER A 17 27.42 -12.82 3.32
N SER A 18 27.83 -12.60 4.56
CA SER A 18 28.56 -13.61 5.33
C SER A 18 27.74 -14.88 5.59
N GLU A 19 26.41 -14.77 5.53
CA GLU A 19 25.47 -15.85 5.80
C GLU A 19 25.00 -16.55 4.51
N TYR A 20 24.73 -15.78 3.45
CA TYR A 20 24.09 -16.27 2.21
C TYR A 20 25.03 -16.32 1.01
N GLY A 21 26.29 -15.85 1.15
CA GLY A 21 27.28 -15.85 0.07
C GLY A 21 27.09 -14.74 -0.93
N ILE A 22 27.46 -14.97 -2.19
CA ILE A 22 27.40 -14.02 -3.30
C ILE A 22 26.06 -14.15 -4.04
N PHE A 23 25.44 -13.03 -4.33
CA PHE A 23 24.22 -12.97 -5.14
C PHE A 23 24.24 -11.80 -6.14
N LEU A 24 23.57 -12.00 -7.29
CA LEU A 24 23.56 -11.08 -8.40
C LEU A 24 22.17 -10.49 -8.59
N THR A 25 22.09 -9.16 -8.74
CA THR A 25 20.83 -8.41 -8.97
C THR A 25 20.85 -7.75 -10.36
N PRO A 26 20.56 -8.50 -11.43
CA PRO A 26 20.37 -7.91 -12.75
C PRO A 26 19.10 -7.09 -12.82
N ARG A 27 19.15 -5.98 -13.57
CA ARG A 27 17.96 -5.16 -13.86
C ARG A 27 18.05 -4.55 -15.24
N VAL A 28 16.90 -4.36 -15.85
CA VAL A 28 16.73 -3.66 -17.11
C VAL A 28 15.54 -2.71 -16.98
N HIS A 29 15.70 -1.50 -17.54
CA HIS A 29 14.65 -0.51 -17.64
C HIS A 29 14.62 0.02 -19.08
N ALA A 30 13.43 0.22 -19.62
CA ALA A 30 13.19 0.92 -20.87
C ALA A 30 12.25 2.10 -20.61
N LYS A 31 12.54 3.25 -21.22
CA LYS A 31 11.64 4.40 -21.27
C LYS A 31 11.55 4.84 -22.72
N TRP A 32 10.34 4.91 -23.23
CA TRP A 32 10.07 5.33 -24.60
C TRP A 32 9.01 6.44 -24.61
N GLU A 33 9.39 7.61 -25.10
CA GLU A 33 8.43 8.65 -25.43
C GLU A 33 7.90 8.35 -26.84
N ILE A 34 6.73 7.71 -26.91
CA ILE A 34 6.10 7.26 -28.16
C ILE A 34 5.76 8.47 -29.02
N ILE A 35 5.07 9.45 -28.41
CA ILE A 35 4.78 10.78 -28.95
C ILE A 35 4.89 11.78 -27.80
N HIS A 36 4.87 13.07 -28.11
CA HIS A 36 4.83 14.10 -27.07
C HIS A 36 3.61 13.89 -26.15
N GLY A 37 3.84 13.86 -24.85
CA GLY A 37 2.81 13.60 -23.83
C GLY A 37 2.47 12.14 -23.62
N LEU A 38 3.00 11.16 -24.40
CA LEU A 38 2.78 9.73 -24.19
C LEU A 38 4.09 9.00 -23.95
N THR A 39 4.31 8.57 -22.74
CA THR A 39 5.53 7.85 -22.33
C THR A 39 5.19 6.45 -21.84
N TRP A 40 5.84 5.47 -22.42
CA TRP A 40 5.83 4.09 -21.95
C TRP A 40 7.12 3.77 -21.20
N ARG A 41 7.00 2.99 -20.13
CA ARG A 41 8.12 2.44 -19.35
C ARG A 41 7.92 0.96 -19.14
N ALA A 42 9.02 0.23 -19.15
CA ALA A 42 9.04 -1.17 -18.73
C ALA A 42 10.27 -1.44 -17.86
N SER A 43 10.15 -2.39 -16.97
CA SER A 43 11.25 -2.80 -16.10
C SER A 43 11.18 -4.29 -15.83
N ALA A 44 12.35 -4.92 -15.70
CA ALA A 44 12.50 -6.26 -15.18
C ALA A 44 13.74 -6.31 -14.32
N GLY A 45 13.69 -7.06 -13.23
CA GLY A 45 14.83 -7.19 -12.32
C GLY A 45 14.66 -8.28 -11.30
N LYS A 46 15.78 -8.71 -10.74
CA LYS A 46 15.87 -9.68 -9.65
C LYS A 46 16.31 -8.95 -8.39
N GLY A 47 15.74 -9.30 -7.27
CA GLY A 47 16.07 -8.73 -5.97
C GLY A 47 16.19 -9.80 -4.89
N TYR A 48 16.93 -9.46 -3.86
CA TYR A 48 17.17 -10.30 -2.68
C TYR A 48 16.91 -9.50 -1.41
N ARG A 49 16.50 -10.19 -0.36
CA ARG A 49 16.30 -9.60 0.96
C ARG A 49 16.72 -10.62 2.03
N THR A 50 17.47 -10.17 3.02
CA THR A 50 17.72 -10.94 4.23
C THR A 50 16.46 -10.92 5.09
N PRO A 51 15.88 -12.09 5.46
CA PRO A 51 14.69 -12.12 6.29
C PRO A 51 15.01 -11.72 7.73
N MET A 52 14.14 -10.92 8.32
CA MET A 52 14.18 -10.53 9.73
C MET A 52 12.81 -10.79 10.39
N PRO A 53 12.39 -12.04 10.59
CA PRO A 53 11.02 -12.39 10.98
C PRO A 53 10.53 -11.66 12.22
N LEU A 54 11.35 -11.56 13.26
CA LEU A 54 10.96 -10.86 14.49
C LEU A 54 10.83 -9.35 14.29
N ALA A 55 11.79 -8.72 13.64
CA ALA A 55 11.78 -7.27 13.43
C ALA A 55 10.62 -6.83 12.52
N GLU A 56 10.35 -7.61 11.46
CA GLU A 56 9.29 -7.35 10.49
C GLU A 56 7.89 -7.66 11.03
N ASN A 57 7.78 -8.49 12.05
CA ASN A 57 6.51 -8.98 12.61
C ASN A 57 6.40 -8.75 14.12
N ASN A 58 7.07 -7.73 14.67
CA ASN A 58 7.04 -7.42 16.11
C ASN A 58 5.63 -7.13 16.63
N PHE A 59 4.71 -6.66 15.78
CA PHE A 59 3.30 -6.46 16.13
C PHE A 59 2.61 -7.76 16.56
N MET A 60 3.10 -8.93 16.12
CA MET A 60 2.56 -10.24 16.53
C MET A 60 2.77 -10.51 18.03
N LEU A 61 3.65 -9.74 18.71
CA LEU A 61 3.81 -9.81 20.17
C LEU A 61 2.58 -9.26 20.94
N ALA A 62 1.66 -8.58 20.27
CA ALA A 62 0.37 -8.16 20.83
C ALA A 62 -0.72 -9.25 20.73
N SER A 63 -0.32 -10.52 20.73
CA SER A 63 -1.16 -11.71 20.66
C SER A 63 -0.67 -12.74 21.66
N SER A 64 -1.55 -13.62 22.11
CA SER A 64 -1.20 -14.79 22.92
C SER A 64 -0.46 -15.87 22.12
N ARG A 65 -0.36 -15.73 20.80
CA ARG A 65 0.29 -16.70 19.92
C ARG A 65 1.79 -16.71 20.10
N LYS A 66 2.36 -17.89 20.22
CA LYS A 66 3.81 -18.09 20.24
C LYS A 66 4.38 -17.95 18.82
N MET A 67 5.38 -17.08 18.63
CA MET A 67 6.14 -17.03 17.39
C MET A 67 7.13 -18.22 17.34
N VAL A 68 7.02 -19.03 16.29
CA VAL A 68 7.93 -20.16 16.03
C VAL A 68 8.78 -19.80 14.82
N ILE A 69 10.02 -19.42 15.08
CA ILE A 69 10.99 -19.00 14.07
C ILE A 69 12.09 -20.06 14.03
N PRO A 70 12.39 -20.68 12.88
CA PRO A 70 13.49 -21.64 12.75
C PRO A 70 14.85 -20.93 12.90
N ASP A 71 15.87 -21.68 13.31
CA ASP A 71 17.23 -21.16 13.50
C ASP A 71 17.83 -20.58 12.22
N ARG A 72 17.39 -21.07 11.05
CA ARG A 72 17.84 -20.59 9.75
C ARG A 72 16.68 -20.54 8.77
N LEU A 73 16.63 -19.46 8.03
CA LEU A 73 15.72 -19.23 6.91
C LEU A 73 16.56 -18.93 5.67
N LYS A 74 16.03 -19.23 4.50
CA LYS A 74 16.66 -18.87 3.22
C LYS A 74 16.59 -17.36 3.00
N GLN A 75 17.56 -16.84 2.25
CA GLN A 75 17.48 -15.48 1.74
C GLN A 75 16.29 -15.35 0.79
N GLU A 76 15.48 -14.33 0.96
CA GLU A 76 14.35 -14.09 0.06
C GLU A 76 14.85 -13.62 -1.30
N GLU A 77 14.20 -14.13 -2.33
CA GLU A 77 14.53 -13.87 -3.72
C GLU A 77 13.26 -13.64 -4.55
N ALA A 78 13.26 -12.60 -5.38
CA ALA A 78 12.10 -12.31 -6.23
C ALA A 78 12.52 -11.75 -7.59
N ILE A 79 11.70 -12.04 -8.61
CA ILE A 79 11.75 -11.41 -9.92
C ILE A 79 10.53 -10.50 -10.04
N ASN A 80 10.80 -9.23 -10.38
CA ASN A 80 9.77 -8.24 -10.65
C ASN A 80 9.79 -7.84 -12.11
N VAL A 81 8.62 -7.79 -12.73
CA VAL A 81 8.40 -7.26 -14.10
C VAL A 81 7.28 -6.23 -14.01
N GLY A 82 7.49 -5.08 -14.64
CA GLY A 82 6.51 -4.01 -14.62
C GLY A 82 6.43 -3.23 -15.92
N THR A 83 5.28 -2.64 -16.16
CA THR A 83 5.03 -1.71 -17.25
C THR A 83 4.19 -0.54 -16.76
N SER A 84 4.44 0.62 -17.34
CA SER A 84 3.77 1.88 -17.01
C SER A 84 3.51 2.68 -18.28
N LEU A 85 2.33 3.23 -18.39
CA LEU A 85 1.96 4.17 -19.45
C LEU A 85 1.51 5.48 -18.78
N ASN A 86 2.18 6.57 -19.17
CA ASN A 86 1.79 7.92 -18.74
C ASN A 86 1.36 8.72 -19.98
N ALA A 87 0.17 9.29 -19.92
CA ALA A 87 -0.40 10.12 -20.98
C ALA A 87 -0.77 11.50 -20.44
N LEU A 88 -0.30 12.55 -21.11
CA LEU A 88 -0.76 13.91 -20.94
C LEU A 88 -1.71 14.23 -22.11
N ILE A 89 -2.99 14.35 -21.81
CA ILE A 89 -4.05 14.48 -22.81
C ILE A 89 -4.56 15.92 -22.76
N PRO A 90 -4.33 16.72 -23.80
CA PRO A 90 -4.87 18.08 -23.86
C PRO A 90 -6.40 18.04 -23.91
N LEU A 91 -7.03 18.80 -23.02
CA LEU A 91 -8.49 18.95 -22.94
C LEU A 91 -8.83 20.45 -22.84
N GLY A 92 -8.99 21.09 -23.98
CA GLY A 92 -9.13 22.55 -24.09
C GLY A 92 -7.82 23.25 -23.70
N GLU A 93 -7.89 24.17 -22.74
CA GLU A 93 -6.72 24.92 -22.24
C GLU A 93 -5.96 24.19 -21.12
N ARG A 94 -6.32 22.96 -20.78
CA ARG A 94 -5.75 22.16 -19.69
C ARG A 94 -5.33 20.80 -20.17
N GLU A 95 -4.63 20.10 -19.30
CA GLU A 95 -4.16 18.74 -19.56
C GLU A 95 -4.69 17.80 -18.48
N VAL A 96 -5.15 16.63 -18.90
CA VAL A 96 -5.42 15.48 -18.05
C VAL A 96 -4.15 14.62 -18.01
N SER A 97 -3.62 14.36 -16.82
CA SER A 97 -2.58 13.36 -16.64
C SER A 97 -3.22 12.02 -16.28
N LEU A 98 -2.96 11.01 -17.10
CA LEU A 98 -3.38 9.63 -16.87
C LEU A 98 -2.14 8.76 -16.75
N THR A 99 -2.05 8.00 -15.66
CA THR A 99 -0.99 7.01 -15.46
C THR A 99 -1.63 5.65 -15.22
N VAL A 100 -1.13 4.62 -15.90
CA VAL A 100 -1.56 3.23 -15.72
C VAL A 100 -0.32 2.37 -15.53
N ASP A 101 -0.29 1.62 -14.44
CA ASP A 101 0.82 0.77 -14.05
C ASP A 101 0.36 -0.67 -13.86
N PHE A 102 1.20 -1.61 -14.24
CA PHE A 102 1.05 -3.01 -13.89
C PHE A 102 2.40 -3.60 -13.49
N TYR A 103 2.43 -4.26 -12.33
CA TYR A 103 3.61 -4.94 -11.82
C TYR A 103 3.24 -6.37 -11.42
N ARG A 104 4.12 -7.30 -11.79
CA ARG A 104 4.11 -8.68 -11.28
C ARG A 104 5.41 -8.98 -10.59
N THR A 105 5.33 -9.46 -9.36
CA THR A 105 6.44 -10.01 -8.58
C THR A 105 6.21 -11.50 -8.38
N ASN A 106 7.15 -12.32 -8.81
CA ASN A 106 7.19 -13.74 -8.49
C ASN A 106 8.27 -13.94 -7.44
N PHE A 107 7.89 -14.49 -6.30
CA PHE A 107 8.83 -14.83 -5.24
C PHE A 107 9.37 -16.25 -5.52
N LEU A 108 10.69 -16.34 -5.65
CA LEU A 108 11.40 -17.60 -5.85
C LEU A 108 11.69 -18.27 -4.50
N GLU A 109 12.13 -17.46 -3.54
CA GLU A 109 12.27 -17.79 -2.13
C GLU A 109 11.63 -16.68 -1.30
N GLN A 110 10.87 -17.04 -0.27
CA GLN A 110 10.19 -16.11 0.60
C GLN A 110 9.95 -16.73 1.96
N VAL A 111 10.01 -15.92 3.01
CA VAL A 111 9.56 -16.36 4.33
C VAL A 111 8.03 -16.33 4.38
N VAL A 112 7.46 -17.48 4.63
CA VAL A 112 6.01 -17.66 4.84
C VAL A 112 5.71 -17.48 6.31
N ARG A 113 4.77 -16.59 6.63
CA ARG A 113 4.18 -16.44 7.96
C ARG A 113 2.84 -17.15 7.97
N ASP A 114 2.82 -18.35 8.52
CA ASP A 114 1.58 -19.10 8.69
C ASP A 114 0.84 -18.66 9.94
N VAL A 115 -0.26 -17.96 9.72
CA VAL A 115 -1.20 -17.48 10.74
C VAL A 115 -2.53 -18.25 10.69
N ASP A 116 -2.63 -19.21 9.78
CA ASP A 116 -3.85 -19.97 9.49
C ASP A 116 -3.89 -21.34 10.14
N SER A 117 -2.73 -21.95 10.43
CA SER A 117 -2.67 -23.33 10.87
C SER A 117 -2.92 -23.54 12.36
N SER A 118 -2.90 -22.47 13.17
CA SER A 118 -3.02 -22.62 14.62
C SER A 118 -3.52 -21.34 15.28
N THR A 119 -4.32 -21.49 16.35
CA THR A 119 -4.77 -20.40 17.22
C THR A 119 -3.74 -20.03 18.29
N ASP A 120 -2.77 -20.90 18.60
CA ASP A 120 -1.81 -20.72 19.70
C ASP A 120 -0.39 -20.36 19.24
N LYS A 121 -0.11 -20.44 17.92
CA LYS A 121 1.21 -20.13 17.36
C LYS A 121 1.12 -19.51 15.97
N VAL A 122 2.17 -18.76 15.63
CA VAL A 122 2.48 -18.26 14.29
C VAL A 122 3.78 -18.91 13.87
N VAL A 123 3.77 -19.65 12.75
CA VAL A 123 4.93 -20.39 12.28
C VAL A 123 5.56 -19.67 11.10
N PHE A 124 6.89 -19.49 11.16
CA PHE A 124 7.69 -18.98 10.06
C PHE A 124 8.41 -20.13 9.37
N SER A 125 8.36 -20.19 8.05
CA SER A 125 9.03 -21.22 7.25
C SER A 125 9.49 -20.64 5.92
N ASP A 126 10.35 -21.37 5.22
CA ASP A 126 10.65 -21.09 3.82
C ASP A 126 9.44 -21.43 2.95
N LEU A 127 9.31 -20.72 1.82
CA LEU A 127 8.25 -20.96 0.82
C LEU A 127 8.40 -22.37 0.20
N GLU A 128 7.36 -23.16 0.32
CA GLU A 128 7.21 -24.43 -0.39
C GLU A 128 6.03 -24.32 -1.37
N GLY A 129 6.32 -23.95 -2.62
CA GLY A 129 5.31 -23.78 -3.66
C GLY A 129 5.39 -22.43 -4.36
N THR A 130 4.23 -21.82 -4.62
CA THR A 130 4.11 -20.59 -5.43
C THR A 130 3.76 -19.40 -4.55
N SER A 131 4.44 -18.28 -4.79
CA SER A 131 4.06 -16.99 -4.23
C SER A 131 4.22 -15.89 -5.28
N PHE A 132 3.23 -15.01 -5.38
CA PHE A 132 3.27 -13.88 -6.31
C PHE A 132 2.40 -12.71 -5.85
N SER A 133 2.74 -11.54 -6.39
CA SER A 133 1.93 -10.32 -6.29
C SER A 133 1.68 -9.75 -7.68
N ASN A 134 0.43 -9.48 -8.01
CA ASN A 134 0.04 -8.63 -9.15
C ASN A 134 -0.52 -7.32 -8.59
N ALA A 135 0.02 -6.20 -9.04
CA ALA A 135 -0.45 -4.87 -8.70
C ALA A 135 -0.82 -4.12 -9.98
N PHE A 136 -2.06 -3.72 -10.11
CA PHE A 136 -2.55 -2.81 -11.14
C PHE A 136 -2.91 -1.49 -10.48
N GLN A 137 -2.52 -0.36 -11.09
CA GLN A 137 -2.89 0.97 -10.64
C GLN A 137 -3.25 1.84 -11.84
N ALA A 138 -4.31 2.62 -11.70
CA ALA A 138 -4.66 3.69 -12.62
C ALA A 138 -4.87 4.98 -11.82
N GLU A 139 -4.29 6.08 -12.28
CA GLU A 139 -4.38 7.39 -11.64
C GLU A 139 -4.69 8.46 -12.68
N LEU A 140 -5.64 9.33 -12.36
CA LEU A 140 -6.06 10.46 -13.17
C LEU A 140 -5.95 11.73 -12.34
N LEU A 141 -5.21 12.71 -12.85
CA LEU A 141 -5.11 14.06 -12.28
C LEU A 141 -5.62 15.07 -13.30
N TYR A 142 -6.56 15.94 -12.89
CA TYR A 142 -7.16 16.93 -13.75
C TYR A 142 -7.55 18.22 -13.00
N GLU A 143 -7.12 19.35 -13.51
CA GLU A 143 -7.66 20.65 -13.11
C GLU A 143 -8.90 20.97 -13.94
N ILE A 144 -10.10 20.68 -13.40
CA ILE A 144 -11.39 20.83 -14.11
C ILE A 144 -11.64 22.30 -14.51
N PHE A 145 -11.39 23.22 -13.57
CA PHE A 145 -11.35 24.66 -13.81
C PHE A 145 -10.32 25.28 -12.88
N LYS A 146 -9.93 26.53 -13.15
CA LYS A 146 -8.85 27.20 -12.42
C LYS A 146 -9.02 27.13 -10.91
N GLY A 147 -8.08 26.45 -10.26
CA GLY A 147 -8.04 26.24 -8.82
C GLY A 147 -8.81 25.02 -8.33
N PHE A 148 -9.53 24.28 -9.19
CA PHE A 148 -10.21 23.04 -8.80
C PHE A 148 -9.54 21.81 -9.44
N THR A 149 -8.82 21.07 -8.62
CA THR A 149 -8.09 19.87 -9.02
C THR A 149 -8.77 18.64 -8.45
N VAL A 150 -8.89 17.61 -9.27
CA VAL A 150 -9.36 16.28 -8.91
C VAL A 150 -8.24 15.28 -9.19
N ASN A 151 -7.93 14.45 -8.20
CA ASN A 151 -7.10 13.27 -8.34
C ASN A 151 -7.94 12.04 -8.01
N ALA A 152 -8.05 11.12 -8.95
CA ALA A 152 -8.72 9.83 -8.77
C ALA A 152 -7.73 8.70 -9.03
N ALA A 153 -7.60 7.78 -8.09
CA ALA A 153 -6.74 6.62 -8.25
C ALA A 153 -7.47 5.34 -7.85
N TYR A 154 -7.18 4.28 -8.59
CA TYR A 154 -7.64 2.93 -8.28
C TYR A 154 -6.44 1.98 -8.31
N ARG A 155 -6.34 1.12 -7.31
CA ARG A 155 -5.34 0.07 -7.22
C ARG A 155 -6.00 -1.27 -6.91
N SER A 156 -5.65 -2.30 -7.68
CA SER A 156 -5.99 -3.70 -7.40
C SER A 156 -4.71 -4.44 -7.02
N ASN A 157 -4.80 -5.25 -5.96
CA ASN A 157 -3.70 -6.10 -5.51
C ASN A 157 -4.19 -7.54 -5.43
N VAL A 158 -3.50 -8.44 -6.12
CA VAL A 158 -3.71 -9.87 -5.99
C VAL A 158 -2.41 -10.46 -5.45
N VAL A 159 -2.37 -10.73 -4.15
CA VAL A 159 -1.20 -11.31 -3.48
C VAL A 159 -1.58 -12.70 -3.02
N LYS A 160 -0.89 -13.71 -3.55
CA LYS A 160 -1.11 -15.12 -3.19
C LYS A 160 0.19 -15.78 -2.79
N GLN A 161 0.08 -16.66 -1.81
CA GLN A 161 1.20 -17.39 -1.24
C GLN A 161 0.74 -18.82 -0.90
N THR A 162 1.60 -19.81 -1.15
CA THR A 162 1.35 -21.18 -0.68
C THR A 162 1.57 -21.23 0.83
N ILE A 163 0.53 -21.61 1.55
CA ILE A 163 0.54 -21.84 3.00
C ILE A 163 -0.01 -23.24 3.22
N SER A 164 0.71 -24.10 3.92
CA SER A 164 0.31 -25.48 4.20
C SER A 164 -0.12 -26.24 2.95
N GLY A 165 0.63 -26.11 1.85
CA GLY A 165 0.38 -26.77 0.57
C GLY A 165 -0.76 -26.18 -0.29
N GLN A 166 -1.42 -25.13 0.16
CA GLN A 166 -2.52 -24.48 -0.57
C GLN A 166 -2.18 -23.04 -0.97
N LEU A 167 -2.40 -22.69 -2.24
CA LEU A 167 -2.23 -21.34 -2.73
C LEU A 167 -3.41 -20.45 -2.28
N ARG A 168 -3.18 -19.59 -1.30
CA ARG A 168 -4.20 -18.72 -0.69
C ARG A 168 -3.88 -17.23 -0.89
N GLU A 169 -4.91 -16.39 -0.79
CA GLU A 169 -4.71 -14.94 -0.69
C GLU A 169 -3.97 -14.60 0.61
N MET A 170 -3.06 -13.63 0.55
CA MET A 170 -2.36 -13.14 1.74
C MET A 170 -3.36 -12.46 2.68
N PRO A 171 -3.44 -12.85 3.97
CA PRO A 171 -4.39 -12.27 4.89
C PRO A 171 -4.09 -10.80 5.18
N LEU A 172 -5.11 -10.06 5.63
CA LEU A 172 -5.06 -8.63 5.97
C LEU A 172 -4.63 -7.73 4.80
N THR A 173 -4.82 -8.23 3.56
CA THR A 173 -4.50 -7.49 2.34
C THR A 173 -5.77 -7.11 1.62
N SER A 174 -6.05 -5.81 1.49
CA SER A 174 -7.19 -5.33 0.71
C SER A 174 -7.03 -5.69 -0.76
N ARG A 175 -8.06 -6.30 -1.37
CA ARG A 175 -8.08 -6.69 -2.79
C ARG A 175 -8.01 -5.48 -3.73
N TYR A 176 -8.54 -4.32 -3.29
CA TYR A 176 -8.45 -3.06 -4.02
C TYR A 176 -8.42 -1.86 -3.07
N LYS A 177 -7.92 -0.73 -3.57
CA LYS A 177 -8.02 0.58 -2.92
C LYS A 177 -8.41 1.62 -3.96
N GLY A 178 -9.28 2.54 -3.58
CA GLY A 178 -9.65 3.72 -4.35
C GLY A 178 -9.29 4.98 -3.58
N LEU A 179 -8.90 6.02 -4.30
CA LEU A 179 -8.68 7.36 -3.79
C LEU A 179 -9.43 8.36 -4.67
N LEU A 180 -10.17 9.26 -4.05
CA LEU A 180 -10.69 10.45 -4.70
C LEU A 180 -10.29 11.64 -3.84
N SER A 181 -9.45 12.51 -4.37
CA SER A 181 -9.04 13.75 -3.73
C SER A 181 -9.49 14.94 -4.57
N MET A 182 -10.16 15.89 -3.95
CA MET A 182 -10.64 17.11 -4.55
C MET A 182 -10.07 18.29 -3.77
N SER A 183 -9.46 19.23 -4.46
CA SER A 183 -8.92 20.45 -3.87
C SER A 183 -9.42 21.66 -4.66
N TYR A 184 -10.01 22.61 -3.95
CA TYR A 184 -10.43 23.87 -4.54
C TYR A 184 -9.75 25.04 -3.84
N ALA A 185 -8.97 25.80 -4.59
CA ALA A 185 -8.33 27.02 -4.13
C ALA A 185 -8.97 28.25 -4.82
N THR A 186 -9.51 29.15 -4.04
CA THR A 186 -10.06 30.41 -4.56
C THR A 186 -8.94 31.33 -5.10
N ARG A 187 -9.32 32.38 -5.82
CA ARG A 187 -8.38 33.36 -6.36
C ARG A 187 -7.40 33.85 -5.30
N MET A 188 -6.10 33.90 -5.65
CA MET A 188 -4.96 34.19 -4.76
C MET A 188 -4.85 33.23 -3.56
N LYS A 189 -5.42 32.03 -3.66
CA LYS A 189 -5.43 30.99 -2.59
C LYS A 189 -5.91 31.51 -1.23
N LYS A 190 -6.82 32.51 -1.21
CA LYS A 190 -7.36 33.05 0.05
C LYS A 190 -8.12 32.01 0.87
N TRP A 191 -8.85 31.12 0.18
CA TRP A 191 -9.48 29.95 0.77
C TRP A 191 -9.04 28.72 0.00
N GLN A 192 -8.86 27.62 0.72
CA GLN A 192 -8.64 26.29 0.14
C GLN A 192 -9.56 25.30 0.85
N PHE A 193 -10.18 24.44 0.06
CA PHE A 193 -11.08 23.38 0.50
C PHE A 193 -10.52 22.07 -0.03
N ASP A 194 -10.25 21.14 0.85
CA ASP A 194 -9.70 19.83 0.52
C ASP A 194 -10.64 18.74 1.03
N LEU A 195 -10.95 17.77 0.17
CA LEU A 195 -11.73 16.59 0.48
C LEU A 195 -10.99 15.37 -0.07
N THR A 196 -10.78 14.35 0.76
CA THR A 196 -10.17 13.10 0.36
C THR A 196 -11.03 11.94 0.82
N SER A 197 -11.43 11.08 -0.11
CA SER A 197 -12.16 9.84 0.15
C SER A 197 -11.26 8.66 -0.19
N GLN A 198 -11.04 7.77 0.77
CA GLN A 198 -10.29 6.53 0.62
C GLN A 198 -11.25 5.35 0.69
N PHE A 199 -11.33 4.58 -0.39
CA PHE A 199 -12.14 3.37 -0.50
C PHE A 199 -11.21 2.17 -0.30
N ASN A 200 -11.45 1.37 0.74
CA ASN A 200 -10.64 0.19 1.03
C ASN A 200 -11.51 -1.04 0.78
N GLY A 201 -11.06 -1.90 -0.11
CA GLY A 201 -11.72 -3.17 -0.41
C GLY A 201 -11.57 -4.14 0.76
N GLY A 202 -12.48 -5.08 0.82
CA GLY A 202 -12.36 -6.22 1.72
C GLY A 202 -11.19 -7.13 1.35
N GLY A 203 -10.94 -8.11 2.18
CA GLY A 203 -9.90 -9.10 1.97
C GLY A 203 -10.03 -10.26 2.95
N ARG A 204 -9.12 -11.23 2.83
CA ARG A 204 -9.10 -12.40 3.69
C ARG A 204 -8.54 -12.07 5.07
N MET A 205 -9.17 -12.59 6.10
CA MET A 205 -8.62 -12.67 7.45
C MET A 205 -7.84 -13.99 7.63
N PRO A 206 -6.92 -14.08 8.59
CA PRO A 206 -6.44 -15.36 9.07
C PRO A 206 -7.61 -16.23 9.55
N ASP A 207 -7.54 -17.52 9.27
CA ASP A 207 -8.62 -18.47 9.57
C ASP A 207 -8.05 -19.73 10.25
N PRO A 208 -7.50 -19.60 11.49
CA PRO A 208 -6.88 -20.71 12.18
C PRO A 208 -7.90 -21.70 12.77
N ASP A 209 -9.15 -21.28 12.94
CA ASP A 209 -10.24 -22.11 13.44
C ASP A 209 -11.58 -21.64 12.84
N ALA A 210 -11.93 -22.20 11.69
CA ALA A 210 -13.14 -21.86 10.95
C ALA A 210 -14.46 -22.15 11.73
N LEU A 211 -14.41 -22.93 12.80
CA LEU A 211 -15.57 -23.24 13.63
C LEU A 211 -15.72 -22.25 14.81
N ASN A 212 -14.68 -21.49 15.12
CA ASN A 212 -14.72 -20.52 16.21
C ASN A 212 -15.29 -19.17 15.71
N PRO A 213 -16.44 -18.72 16.22
CA PRO A 213 -17.09 -17.50 15.75
C PRO A 213 -16.30 -16.20 16.07
N LEU A 214 -15.26 -16.28 16.88
CA LEU A 214 -14.34 -15.17 17.12
C LEU A 214 -13.47 -14.84 15.89
N TRP A 215 -13.27 -15.81 14.99
CA TRP A 215 -12.44 -15.66 13.81
C TRP A 215 -13.30 -15.43 12.58
N SER A 216 -13.26 -14.21 12.03
CA SER A 216 -13.91 -13.91 10.76
C SER A 216 -13.00 -14.30 9.59
N THR A 217 -13.56 -14.94 8.57
CA THR A 217 -12.81 -15.38 7.38
C THR A 217 -12.48 -14.24 6.42
N GLU A 218 -13.25 -13.14 6.48
CA GLU A 218 -13.07 -11.96 5.65
C GLU A 218 -13.37 -10.67 6.41
N PHE A 219 -12.66 -9.60 6.08
CA PHE A 219 -13.02 -8.25 6.49
C PHE A 219 -13.76 -7.51 5.38
N LYS A 220 -14.68 -6.64 5.80
CA LYS A 220 -15.57 -5.90 4.90
C LYS A 220 -14.88 -4.67 4.30
N PRO A 221 -15.28 -4.22 3.10
CA PRO A 221 -14.83 -2.95 2.56
C PRO A 221 -15.31 -1.78 3.43
N PHE A 222 -14.53 -0.70 3.47
CA PHE A 222 -14.87 0.51 4.20
C PHE A 222 -14.34 1.76 3.52
N THR A 223 -14.92 2.91 3.88
CA THR A 223 -14.56 4.21 3.34
C THR A 223 -14.17 5.17 4.47
N VAL A 224 -13.05 5.87 4.28
CA VAL A 224 -12.62 6.96 5.16
C VAL A 224 -12.66 8.26 4.37
N VAL A 225 -13.31 9.28 4.95
CA VAL A 225 -13.41 10.61 4.34
C VAL A 225 -12.75 11.62 5.26
N ASN A 226 -11.84 12.42 4.70
CA ASN A 226 -11.16 13.51 5.40
C ASN A 226 -11.47 14.82 4.69
N ALA A 227 -11.68 15.90 5.46
CA ALA A 227 -11.93 17.21 4.90
C ALA A 227 -11.20 18.29 5.68
N GLN A 228 -10.73 19.32 4.98
CA GLN A 228 -10.07 20.49 5.56
C GLN A 228 -10.48 21.76 4.85
N VAL A 229 -10.62 22.84 5.61
CA VAL A 229 -10.76 24.20 5.10
C VAL A 229 -9.58 25.02 5.62
N THR A 230 -8.94 25.76 4.73
CA THR A 230 -7.82 26.64 5.07
C THR A 230 -8.12 28.06 4.62
N LYS A 231 -7.91 29.02 5.52
CA LYS A 231 -7.97 30.47 5.24
C LYS A 231 -6.56 31.03 5.28
N ASN A 232 -6.10 31.59 4.17
CA ASN A 232 -4.79 32.20 4.05
C ASN A 232 -4.88 33.73 4.12
N PHE A 233 -3.97 34.33 4.88
CA PHE A 233 -3.67 35.74 4.95
C PHE A 233 -2.20 35.95 4.52
N LYS A 234 -1.72 37.18 4.52
CA LYS A 234 -0.35 37.51 4.06
C LYS A 234 0.73 36.66 4.75
N ARG A 235 0.66 36.52 6.08
CA ARG A 235 1.65 35.80 6.89
C ARG A 235 1.04 34.68 7.75
N TRP A 236 -0.29 34.60 7.79
CA TRP A 236 -1.00 33.66 8.62
C TRP A 236 -1.87 32.74 7.79
N SER A 237 -1.95 31.50 8.18
CA SER A 237 -2.95 30.55 7.67
C SER A 237 -3.63 29.88 8.84
N PHE A 238 -4.95 29.90 8.81
CA PHE A 238 -5.78 29.15 9.77
C PHE A 238 -6.42 28.00 9.04
N TYR A 239 -6.39 26.81 9.65
CA TYR A 239 -7.02 25.65 9.08
C TYR A 239 -7.84 24.92 10.14
N ALA A 240 -8.94 24.30 9.70
CA ALA A 240 -9.75 23.39 10.48
C ALA A 240 -10.16 22.21 9.60
N GLY A 241 -10.21 21.02 10.18
CA GLY A 241 -10.53 19.83 9.44
C GLY A 241 -11.04 18.72 10.32
N ALA A 242 -11.44 17.64 9.65
CA ALA A 242 -11.84 16.40 10.29
C ALA A 242 -11.25 15.21 9.54
N GLU A 243 -10.66 14.29 10.27
CA GLU A 243 -10.30 12.96 9.80
C GLU A 243 -11.43 11.99 10.13
N ASN A 244 -11.62 11.01 9.25
CA ASN A 244 -12.67 10.01 9.38
C ASN A 244 -14.06 10.65 9.61
N LEU A 245 -14.44 11.57 8.71
CA LEU A 245 -15.66 12.37 8.81
C LEU A 245 -16.93 11.50 8.95
N LEU A 246 -16.93 10.31 8.32
CA LEU A 246 -18.02 9.34 8.40
C LEU A 246 -18.06 8.59 9.73
N ASN A 247 -17.06 8.79 10.61
CA ASN A 247 -16.94 8.12 11.90
C ASN A 247 -16.94 6.58 11.80
N PHE A 248 -16.33 6.05 10.75
CA PHE A 248 -16.20 4.60 10.60
C PHE A 248 -15.20 4.04 11.61
N MET A 249 -15.54 2.97 12.27
CA MET A 249 -14.65 2.16 13.09
C MET A 249 -14.92 0.69 12.80
N MET A 250 -13.87 -0.12 12.82
CA MET A 250 -14.05 -1.56 12.74
C MET A 250 -14.68 -2.10 14.01
N ASP A 251 -15.58 -3.06 13.83
CA ASP A 251 -16.16 -3.81 14.95
C ASP A 251 -15.12 -4.80 15.50
N ASN A 252 -15.09 -4.97 16.83
CA ASN A 252 -14.26 -5.95 17.52
C ASN A 252 -12.78 -5.98 17.03
N PRO A 253 -12.01 -4.90 17.21
CA PRO A 253 -10.63 -4.82 16.72
C PRO A 253 -9.67 -5.81 17.39
N VAL A 254 -10.05 -6.37 18.54
CA VAL A 254 -9.25 -7.30 19.33
C VAL A 254 -10.06 -8.56 19.58
N ILE A 255 -9.53 -9.70 19.16
CA ILE A 255 -10.13 -11.01 19.44
C ILE A 255 -9.88 -11.34 20.91
N GLY A 256 -10.89 -11.87 21.60
CA GLY A 256 -10.76 -12.23 23.01
C GLY A 256 -10.53 -11.05 23.96
N ALA A 257 -10.96 -9.83 23.60
CA ALA A 257 -10.70 -8.61 24.38
C ALA A 257 -11.21 -8.67 25.84
N ALA A 258 -12.20 -9.52 26.16
CA ALA A 258 -12.72 -9.69 27.51
C ALA A 258 -11.74 -10.42 28.45
N ASP A 259 -10.80 -11.20 27.89
CA ASP A 259 -9.74 -11.89 28.63
C ASP A 259 -8.38 -11.67 27.96
N PRO A 260 -7.69 -10.54 28.26
CA PRO A 260 -6.41 -10.21 27.63
C PRO A 260 -5.27 -11.19 27.91
N TRP A 261 -5.43 -12.06 28.91
CA TRP A 261 -4.47 -13.10 29.28
C TRP A 261 -4.91 -14.50 28.82
N GLY A 262 -6.07 -14.60 28.21
CA GLY A 262 -6.62 -15.82 27.67
C GLY A 262 -5.91 -16.29 26.41
N LYS A 263 -6.07 -17.58 26.12
CA LYS A 263 -5.45 -18.23 24.96
C LYS A 263 -5.94 -17.67 23.62
N ASP A 264 -7.14 -17.12 23.57
CA ASP A 264 -7.78 -16.62 22.34
C ASP A 264 -7.55 -15.10 22.14
N PHE A 265 -6.76 -14.44 23.01
CA PHE A 265 -6.46 -13.02 22.87
C PHE A 265 -5.58 -12.74 21.65
N ASP A 266 -6.04 -11.88 20.76
CA ASP A 266 -5.27 -11.42 19.61
C ASP A 266 -5.61 -9.97 19.22
N GLY A 267 -4.65 -9.07 19.45
CA GLY A 267 -4.70 -7.66 19.05
C GLY A 267 -4.07 -7.37 17.68
N THR A 268 -3.73 -8.40 16.89
CA THR A 268 -2.99 -8.23 15.62
C THR A 268 -3.90 -8.23 14.38
N MET A 269 -5.20 -8.50 14.54
CA MET A 269 -6.17 -8.67 13.45
C MET A 269 -6.84 -7.35 13.02
N ILE A 270 -6.09 -6.25 13.12
CA ILE A 270 -6.60 -4.90 12.81
C ILE A 270 -6.50 -4.65 11.30
N TRP A 271 -7.64 -4.47 10.63
CA TRP A 271 -7.76 -4.24 9.20
C TRP A 271 -8.33 -2.87 8.83
N GLY A 272 -8.86 -2.13 9.79
CA GLY A 272 -9.50 -0.83 9.60
C GLY A 272 -9.24 0.15 10.73
N PRO A 273 -9.82 1.36 10.67
CA PRO A 273 -9.68 2.35 11.72
C PRO A 273 -10.23 1.87 13.07
N VAL A 274 -9.41 1.99 14.11
CA VAL A 274 -9.80 1.72 15.52
C VAL A 274 -10.18 3.00 16.24
N HIS A 275 -10.02 4.16 15.60
CA HIS A 275 -10.42 5.46 16.11
C HIS A 275 -11.52 6.05 15.25
N GLY A 276 -12.50 6.66 15.86
CA GLY A 276 -13.56 7.41 15.20
C GLY A 276 -13.07 8.74 14.64
N ARG A 277 -14.03 9.64 14.40
CA ARG A 277 -13.78 10.98 13.89
C ARG A 277 -12.86 11.78 14.80
N LYS A 278 -11.86 12.44 14.18
CA LYS A 278 -11.01 13.42 14.85
C LYS A 278 -11.23 14.79 14.22
N ILE A 279 -11.45 15.79 15.05
CA ILE A 279 -11.56 17.19 14.62
C ILE A 279 -10.31 17.90 15.07
N TYR A 280 -9.73 18.72 14.19
CA TYR A 280 -8.54 19.48 14.47
C TYR A 280 -8.64 20.90 13.92
N ALA A 281 -7.91 21.82 14.54
CA ALA A 281 -7.70 23.16 14.04
C ALA A 281 -6.26 23.59 14.34
N GLY A 282 -5.72 24.47 13.51
CA GLY A 282 -4.37 24.98 13.72
C GLY A 282 -4.12 26.28 12.98
N LEU A 283 -2.97 26.84 13.27
CA LEU A 283 -2.50 28.06 12.63
C LEU A 283 -1.03 27.87 12.18
N ARG A 284 -0.67 28.57 11.10
CA ARG A 284 0.70 28.63 10.59
C ARG A 284 1.09 30.09 10.41
N PHE A 285 2.27 30.43 10.86
CA PHE A 285 2.89 31.73 10.63
C PHE A 285 4.12 31.57 9.75
N THR A 286 4.23 32.40 8.70
CA THR A 286 5.36 32.39 7.77
C THR A 286 6.20 33.63 7.99
N ILE A 287 7.48 33.44 8.33
CA ILE A 287 8.44 34.52 8.65
C ILE A 287 9.04 35.10 7.36
N ASN A 288 9.22 34.30 6.32
CA ASN A 288 9.82 34.77 5.07
C ASN A 288 8.81 35.57 4.26
N ASP A 289 9.23 36.77 3.82
CA ASP A 289 8.49 37.52 2.80
C ASP A 289 8.73 36.80 1.46
N TYR A 290 7.66 36.27 0.86
CA TYR A 290 7.71 35.92 -0.54
C TYR A 290 7.64 37.24 -1.32
N ASN A 291 8.80 37.67 -1.88
CA ASN A 291 8.84 38.70 -2.92
C ASN A 291 8.26 38.18 -4.22
#